data_67ed9737cc2bb47521541ca598e953a1
#
_entry.id   67ed9737cc2bb47521541ca598e953a1
#
_cell.length_a   1.000
_cell.length_b   1.000
_cell.length_c   1.000
_cell.angle_alpha   90.00
_cell.angle_beta   90.00
_cell.angle_gamma   90.00
#
_symmetry.space_group_name_H-M   'P 1'
#
loop_
_entity.id
_entity.type
_entity.pdbx_description
1 polymer ?
#
loop_
_entity_poly.entity_id
_entity_poly.type
_entity_poly.pdbx_seq_one_letter_code
_entity_poly.pdbx_strand_id
1 'polypeptide(L)' 'RTVTENRLTLGAVSEGMDRLPPDQQVLVAMVCIDGLSYKDAATILNVPIGTVMSRLSRARQALYQHIAADAGVPNPQ' A
#
# COMPACT_ATOMS: atom_id res chain seq x y z
N ARG A 1 1.76 -20.25 13.20
CA ARG A 1 0.92 -19.38 12.40
C ARG A 1 -0.09 -20.17 11.58
N THR A 2 -1.31 -19.75 11.62
CA THR A 2 -2.37 -20.47 10.95
C THR A 2 -2.62 -19.92 9.55
N VAL A 3 -3.18 -20.76 8.70
CA VAL A 3 -3.59 -20.34 7.36
C VAL A 3 -4.66 -19.27 7.44
N THR A 4 -5.52 -19.34 8.44
CA THR A 4 -6.58 -18.37 8.65
C THR A 4 -6.03 -16.97 8.85
N GLU A 5 -4.96 -16.84 9.65
CA GLU A 5 -4.33 -15.54 9.86
C GLU A 5 -3.78 -14.97 8.58
N ASN A 6 -3.11 -15.80 7.78
CA ASN A 6 -2.57 -15.37 6.50
C ASN A 6 -3.68 -14.89 5.57
N ARG A 7 -4.76 -15.63 5.53
CA ARG A 7 -5.88 -15.29 4.67
C ARG A 7 -6.53 -13.98 5.07
N LEU A 8 -6.67 -13.77 6.38
CA LEU A 8 -7.24 -12.53 6.90
C LEU A 8 -6.38 -11.34 6.50
N THR A 9 -5.06 -11.46 6.65
CA THR A 9 -4.13 -10.39 6.30
C THR A 9 -4.18 -10.08 4.81
N LEU A 10 -4.19 -11.10 3.97
CA LEU A 10 -4.25 -10.90 2.52
C LEU A 10 -5.57 -10.25 2.10
N GLY A 11 -6.66 -10.67 2.72
CA GLY A 11 -7.97 -10.07 2.45
C GLY A 11 -8.01 -8.61 2.83
N ALA A 12 -7.45 -8.26 3.99
CA ALA A 12 -7.41 -6.88 4.45
C ALA A 12 -6.56 -6.01 3.51
N VAL A 13 -5.43 -6.54 3.05
CA VAL A 13 -4.58 -5.80 2.10
C VAL A 13 -5.31 -5.57 0.79
N SER A 14 -5.98 -6.59 0.28
CA SER A 14 -6.72 -6.46 -0.98
C SER A 14 -7.82 -5.40 -0.87
N GLU A 15 -8.59 -5.44 0.22
CA GLU A 15 -9.63 -4.44 0.44
C GLU A 15 -9.05 -3.04 0.59
N GLY A 16 -7.94 -2.92 1.32
CA GLY A 16 -7.28 -1.64 1.50
C GLY A 16 -6.80 -1.07 0.17
N MET A 17 -6.25 -1.92 -0.69
CA MET A 17 -5.83 -1.50 -2.02
C MET A 17 -6.99 -0.93 -2.82
N ASP A 18 -8.13 -1.59 -2.77
CA ASP A 18 -9.30 -1.15 -3.52
C ASP A 18 -9.80 0.22 -3.06
N ARG A 19 -9.49 0.61 -1.83
CA ARG A 19 -9.91 1.89 -1.27
C ARG A 19 -8.95 3.02 -1.54
N LEU A 20 -7.74 2.70 -2.02
CA LEU A 20 -6.74 3.73 -2.31
C LEU A 20 -7.15 4.55 -3.54
N PRO A 21 -6.81 5.84 -3.57
CA PRO A 21 -6.94 6.61 -4.80
C PRO A 21 -6.17 5.92 -5.94
N PRO A 22 -6.62 6.06 -7.19
CA PRO A 22 -5.97 5.37 -8.31
C PRO A 22 -4.48 5.62 -8.43
N ASP A 23 -4.02 6.85 -8.19
CA ASP A 23 -2.61 7.17 -8.31
C ASP A 23 -1.76 6.46 -7.24
N GLN A 24 -2.30 6.28 -6.05
CA GLN A 24 -1.62 5.53 -5.00
C GLN A 24 -1.66 4.03 -5.28
N GLN A 25 -2.77 3.55 -5.78
CA GLN A 25 -2.95 2.14 -6.13
C GLN A 25 -1.93 1.70 -7.16
N VAL A 26 -1.76 2.49 -8.21
CA VAL A 26 -0.79 2.22 -9.27
C VAL A 26 0.63 2.16 -8.71
N LEU A 27 0.98 3.12 -7.86
CA LEU A 27 2.31 3.17 -7.27
C LEU A 27 2.61 1.97 -6.39
N VAL A 28 1.66 1.58 -5.55
CA VAL A 28 1.83 0.42 -4.68
C VAL A 28 2.03 -0.83 -5.54
N ALA A 29 1.26 -0.97 -6.60
CA ALA A 29 1.40 -2.10 -7.50
C ALA A 29 2.79 -2.12 -8.16
N MET A 30 3.26 -0.97 -8.64
CA MET A 30 4.54 -0.89 -9.32
C MET A 30 5.71 -1.21 -8.39
N VAL A 31 5.70 -0.67 -7.20
CA VAL A 31 6.83 -0.81 -6.29
C VAL A 31 6.74 -2.09 -5.48
N CYS A 32 5.58 -2.39 -4.91
CA CYS A 32 5.46 -3.50 -3.97
C CYS A 32 5.18 -4.83 -4.65
N ILE A 33 4.51 -4.82 -5.79
CA ILE A 33 4.17 -6.06 -6.50
C ILE A 33 5.16 -6.33 -7.62
N ASP A 34 5.40 -5.34 -8.47
CA ASP A 34 6.30 -5.49 -9.62
C ASP A 34 7.77 -5.33 -9.26
N GLY A 35 8.05 -4.78 -8.09
CA GLY A 35 9.43 -4.64 -7.63
C GLY A 35 10.21 -3.51 -8.26
N LEU A 36 9.55 -2.52 -8.83
CA LEU A 36 10.23 -1.38 -9.44
C LEU A 36 10.87 -0.50 -8.37
N SER A 37 11.98 0.13 -8.71
CA SER A 37 12.59 1.11 -7.84
C SER A 37 11.75 2.39 -7.83
N TYR A 38 11.94 3.20 -6.81
CA TYR A 38 11.26 4.51 -6.73
C TYR A 38 11.63 5.38 -7.93
N LYS A 39 12.90 5.30 -8.33
CA LYS A 39 13.39 6.05 -9.48
C LYS A 39 12.69 5.63 -10.76
N ASP A 40 12.58 4.32 -10.97
CA ASP A 40 11.92 3.80 -12.16
C ASP A 40 10.44 4.15 -12.18
N ALA A 41 9.78 4.03 -11.03
CA ALA A 41 8.39 4.41 -10.93
C ALA A 41 8.19 5.90 -11.23
N ALA A 42 9.08 6.74 -10.72
CA ALA A 42 9.03 8.17 -10.99
C ALA A 42 9.16 8.46 -12.49
N THR A 43 10.07 7.75 -13.14
CA THR A 43 10.27 7.92 -14.58
C THR A 43 9.05 7.50 -15.38
N ILE A 44 8.49 6.34 -15.05
CA ILE A 44 7.32 5.81 -15.76
C ILE A 44 6.13 6.74 -15.59
N LEU A 45 5.92 7.23 -14.38
CA LEU A 45 4.79 8.11 -14.07
C LEU A 45 5.05 9.56 -14.43
N ASN A 46 6.29 9.88 -14.79
CA ASN A 46 6.70 11.24 -15.15
C ASN A 46 6.42 12.22 -14.01
N VAL A 47 6.85 11.86 -12.81
CA VAL A 47 6.73 12.71 -11.62
C VAL A 47 8.07 12.73 -10.89
N PRO A 48 8.31 13.73 -10.04
CA PRO A 48 9.53 13.73 -9.22
C PRO A 48 9.56 12.55 -8.27
N ILE A 49 10.76 12.08 -7.95
CA ILE A 49 10.90 10.95 -7.03
C ILE A 49 10.31 11.27 -5.65
N GLY A 50 10.37 12.52 -5.22
CA GLY A 50 9.77 12.94 -3.96
C GLY A 50 8.26 12.73 -3.95
N THR A 51 7.62 12.89 -5.10
CA THR A 51 6.19 12.64 -5.24
C THR A 51 5.89 11.16 -5.07
N VAL A 52 6.74 10.29 -5.64
CA VAL A 52 6.60 8.84 -5.47
C VAL A 52 6.70 8.48 -3.99
N MET A 53 7.70 9.01 -3.31
CA MET A 53 7.90 8.73 -1.89
C MET A 53 6.74 9.20 -1.04
N SER A 54 6.24 10.39 -1.32
CA SER A 54 5.11 10.98 -0.62
C SER A 54 3.84 10.17 -0.79
N ARG A 55 3.54 9.80 -2.03
CA ARG A 55 2.34 9.01 -2.33
C ARG A 55 2.40 7.63 -1.71
N LEU A 56 3.58 6.99 -1.76
CA LEU A 56 3.75 5.67 -1.14
C LEU A 56 3.59 5.75 0.37
N SER A 57 4.11 6.80 0.99
CA SER A 57 3.96 7.00 2.42
C SER A 57 2.49 7.07 2.81
N ARG A 58 1.71 7.85 2.07
CA ARG A 58 0.27 7.98 2.33
C ARG A 58 -0.46 6.67 2.11
N ALA A 59 -0.09 5.96 1.04
CA ALA A 59 -0.71 4.67 0.74
C ALA A 59 -0.45 3.66 1.84
N ARG A 60 0.80 3.61 2.32
CA ARG A 60 1.15 2.70 3.41
C ARG A 60 0.38 3.00 4.68
N GLN A 61 0.25 4.27 5.00
CA GLN A 61 -0.51 4.66 6.19
C GLN A 61 -1.97 4.25 6.08
N ALA A 62 -2.58 4.48 4.92
CA ALA A 62 -3.97 4.11 4.70
C ALA A 62 -4.15 2.60 4.77
N LEU A 63 -3.24 1.84 4.15
CA LEU A 63 -3.30 0.38 4.20
C LEU A 63 -3.11 -0.13 5.61
N TYR A 64 -2.14 0.43 6.33
CA TYR A 64 -1.87 -0.01 7.69
C TYR A 64 -3.07 0.22 8.60
N GLN A 65 -3.69 1.39 8.48
CA GLN A 65 -4.87 1.69 9.28
C GLN A 65 -6.03 0.77 8.97
N HIS A 66 -6.22 0.46 7.69
CA HIS A 66 -7.28 -0.47 7.28
C HIS A 66 -7.03 -1.87 7.84
N ILE A 67 -5.80 -2.35 7.75
CA ILE A 67 -5.45 -3.67 8.25
C ILE A 67 -5.60 -3.73 9.77
N ALA A 68 -5.15 -2.70 10.46
CA ALA A 68 -5.27 -2.64 11.91
C ALA A 68 -6.73 -2.63 12.36
N ALA A 69 -7.56 -1.85 11.67
CA ALA A 69 -8.98 -1.79 11.99
C ALA A 69 -9.66 -3.12 11.75
N ASP A 70 -9.33 -3.76 10.62
CA ASP A 70 -9.92 -5.05 10.26
C ASP A 70 -9.53 -6.15 11.23
N ALA A 71 -8.31 -6.09 11.75
CA ALA A 71 -7.80 -7.07 12.71
C ALA A 71 -8.19 -6.75 14.15
N GLY A 72 -8.85 -5.61 14.38
CA GLY A 72 -9.21 -5.20 15.73
C GLY A 72 -8.04 -4.65 16.52
N VAL A 73 -6.95 -4.27 15.85
CA VAL A 73 -5.76 -3.73 16.50
C VAL A 73 -5.90 -2.22 16.62
N PRO A 74 -5.58 -1.62 17.79
CA PRO A 74 -5.65 -0.17 17.93
C PRO A 74 -4.67 0.53 17.00
N ASN A 75 -5.01 1.72 16.58
CA ASN A 75 -4.11 2.54 15.80
C ASN A 75 -2.84 2.83 16.57
N PRO A 76 -1.69 2.89 15.91
CA PRO A 76 -0.41 3.12 16.58
C PRO A 76 -0.18 4.57 17.00
N GLN A 77 -1.16 5.38 16.98
CA GLN A 77 -1.01 6.77 17.38
C GLN A 77 -1.40 7.03 18.80
#